data_9f79db3e6951a98fa65ad4ca397c253d
#
_entry.id   9f79db3e6951a98fa65ad4ca397c253d
#
_cell.length_a   1.000
_cell.length_b   1.000
_cell.length_c   1.000
_cell.angle_alpha   90.00
_cell.angle_beta   90.00
_cell.angle_gamma   90.00
#
_symmetry.space_group_name_H-M   'P 1'
#
loop_
_entity.id
_entity.type
_entity.pdbx_description
1 polymer ?
#
loop_
_entity_poly.entity_id
_entity_poly.type
_entity_poly.pdbx_seq_one_letter_code
_entity_poly.pdbx_strand_id
1 'polypeptide(L)'
;MMQQINKIRFFHGNHFQACIICLVMAVAGLSYAGGALAHSQTNEVSQEKIKALISKSFDQPNLKVKTSPIVIEGKVAIADWTQGQKGGRALLRRKHNDWEIIACGGSGFKDPEGIAAIGISKEIAANITAKLKDAEAKLSPQQVKQFDSFDGVVNMVHDAKHSPNSKH
;
A
#
# COMPACT_ATOMS: atom_id res chain seq x y z
N MET A 1 34.48 -71.91 25.39
CA MET A 1 34.53 -72.89 24.32
C MET A 1 33.95 -72.24 23.05
N MET A 2 34.80 -72.11 22.02
CA MET A 2 34.54 -71.82 20.60
C MET A 2 33.77 -70.54 20.28
N GLN A 3 34.45 -69.47 19.84
CA GLN A 3 34.98 -69.19 18.51
C GLN A 3 33.93 -69.26 17.39
N GLN A 4 33.68 -68.15 16.76
CA GLN A 4 33.60 -67.89 15.31
C GLN A 4 33.52 -66.37 15.08
N ILE A 5 34.40 -65.67 14.75
CA ILE A 5 35.12 -65.19 13.57
C ILE A 5 34.23 -65.03 12.32
N ASN A 6 34.25 -63.78 11.86
CA ASN A 6 34.26 -63.38 10.45
C ASN A 6 32.92 -62.97 9.82
N LYS A 7 32.81 -61.81 9.25
CA LYS A 7 33.44 -61.29 8.02
C LYS A 7 33.11 -59.81 7.79
N ILE A 8 34.19 -59.05 7.75
CA ILE A 8 34.16 -57.70 7.16
C ILE A 8 33.87 -57.86 5.66
N ARG A 9 32.79 -57.23 5.20
CA ARG A 9 32.58 -56.96 3.77
C ARG A 9 32.66 -55.46 3.55
N PHE A 10 33.79 -55.05 3.02
CA PHE A 10 34.00 -53.80 2.32
C PHE A 10 32.92 -53.66 1.21
N PHE A 11 32.06 -52.69 1.30
CA PHE A 11 31.30 -52.20 0.16
C PHE A 11 31.90 -50.83 -0.21
N HIS A 12 32.82 -50.83 -1.16
CA HIS A 12 33.16 -49.70 -1.99
C HIS A 12 31.99 -49.45 -2.93
N GLY A 13 31.33 -48.33 -2.84
CA GLY A 13 30.24 -48.01 -3.74
C GLY A 13 29.84 -46.54 -3.67
N ASN A 14 30.44 -45.73 -4.50
CA ASN A 14 29.89 -44.50 -5.09
C ASN A 14 29.39 -43.39 -4.17
N HIS A 15 30.28 -42.66 -3.55
CA HIS A 15 30.00 -41.32 -3.01
C HIS A 15 30.09 -40.19 -4.05
N PHE A 16 30.32 -40.49 -5.33
CA PHE A 16 30.50 -39.46 -6.38
C PHE A 16 29.20 -39.05 -7.07
N GLN A 17 28.09 -39.78 -6.88
CA GLN A 17 26.83 -39.49 -7.57
C GLN A 17 25.84 -38.62 -6.74
N ALA A 18 26.09 -38.49 -5.44
CA ALA A 18 25.24 -37.69 -4.56
C ALA A 18 25.53 -36.17 -4.63
N CYS A 19 26.73 -35.74 -5.03
CA CYS A 19 27.08 -34.32 -5.10
C CYS A 19 26.57 -33.59 -6.33
N ILE A 20 26.32 -34.31 -7.45
CA ILE A 20 25.85 -33.65 -8.70
C ILE A 20 24.36 -33.34 -8.63
N ILE A 21 23.54 -34.12 -7.92
CA ILE A 21 22.12 -33.90 -7.78
C ILE A 21 21.81 -32.70 -6.84
N CYS A 22 22.64 -32.47 -5.81
CA CYS A 22 22.46 -31.30 -4.93
C CYS A 22 22.83 -29.98 -5.60
N LEU A 23 23.71 -29.96 -6.59
CA LEU A 23 24.11 -28.72 -7.27
C LEU A 23 23.09 -28.23 -8.29
N VAL A 24 22.25 -29.13 -8.87
CA VAL A 24 21.23 -28.78 -9.85
C VAL A 24 19.95 -28.21 -9.18
N MET A 25 19.69 -28.59 -7.93
CA MET A 25 18.52 -28.07 -7.18
C MET A 25 18.72 -26.65 -6.60
N ALA A 26 19.96 -26.20 -6.46
CA ALA A 26 20.25 -24.86 -5.92
C ALA A 26 20.05 -23.72 -6.93
N VAL A 27 19.99 -24.01 -8.24
CA VAL A 27 19.83 -22.97 -9.27
C VAL A 27 18.36 -22.68 -9.60
N ALA A 28 17.44 -23.59 -9.28
CA ALA A 28 15.99 -23.40 -9.54
C ALA A 28 15.27 -22.53 -8.48
N GLY A 29 15.92 -22.21 -7.36
CA GLY A 29 15.31 -21.46 -6.25
C GLY A 29 15.45 -19.92 -6.30
N LEU A 30 16.24 -19.36 -7.22
CA LEU A 30 16.53 -17.91 -7.22
C LEU A 30 15.62 -17.05 -8.09
N SER A 31 14.62 -17.60 -8.78
CA SER A 31 13.86 -16.85 -9.78
C SER A 31 12.53 -16.25 -9.31
N TYR A 32 12.10 -16.44 -8.06
CA TYR A 32 10.80 -15.97 -7.58
C TYR A 32 10.81 -14.82 -6.57
N ALA A 33 11.98 -14.36 -6.11
CA ALA A 33 12.07 -13.28 -5.11
C ALA A 33 12.04 -11.86 -5.69
N GLY A 34 12.19 -11.68 -7.02
CA GLY A 34 12.31 -10.36 -7.63
C GLY A 34 11.01 -9.55 -7.70
N GLY A 35 9.86 -10.21 -7.81
CA GLY A 35 8.57 -9.53 -8.00
C GLY A 35 8.05 -8.80 -6.76
N ALA A 36 8.24 -9.39 -5.59
CA ALA A 36 7.72 -8.82 -4.34
C ALA A 36 8.50 -7.57 -3.89
N LEU A 37 9.82 -7.56 -4.06
CA LEU A 37 10.67 -6.43 -3.69
C LEU A 37 10.45 -5.21 -4.61
N ALA A 38 10.29 -5.42 -5.91
CA ALA A 38 10.03 -4.34 -6.87
C ALA A 38 8.67 -3.68 -6.61
N HIS A 39 7.64 -4.45 -6.27
CA HIS A 39 6.31 -3.92 -5.97
C HIS A 39 6.28 -3.11 -4.66
N SER A 40 7.01 -3.53 -3.64
CA SER A 40 7.16 -2.81 -2.38
C SER A 40 7.83 -1.45 -2.59
N GLN A 41 8.94 -1.38 -3.30
CA GLN A 41 9.65 -0.13 -3.59
C GLN A 41 8.80 0.87 -4.39
N THR A 42 8.02 0.40 -5.37
CA THR A 42 7.12 1.25 -6.16
C THR A 42 6.01 1.85 -5.29
N ASN A 43 5.50 1.10 -4.32
CA ASN A 43 4.48 1.59 -3.40
C ASN A 43 5.05 2.62 -2.42
N GLU A 44 6.25 2.41 -1.87
CA GLU A 44 6.91 3.38 -0.99
C GLU A 44 7.16 4.72 -1.67
N VAL A 45 7.72 4.70 -2.90
CA VAL A 45 7.92 5.92 -3.69
C VAL A 45 6.59 6.63 -3.96
N SER A 46 5.52 5.88 -4.21
CA SER A 46 4.18 6.45 -4.42
C SER A 46 3.61 7.08 -3.16
N GLN A 47 3.79 6.45 -2.00
CA GLN A 47 3.34 6.99 -0.72
C GLN A 47 4.07 8.29 -0.36
N GLU A 48 5.39 8.37 -0.59
CA GLU A 48 6.15 9.61 -0.36
C GLU A 48 5.69 10.76 -1.28
N LYS A 49 5.41 10.48 -2.56
CA LYS A 49 4.83 11.47 -3.48
C LYS A 49 3.46 11.96 -2.99
N ILE A 50 2.61 11.07 -2.49
CA ILE A 50 1.29 11.40 -1.94
C ILE A 50 1.44 12.29 -0.69
N LYS A 51 2.31 11.92 0.25
CA LYS A 51 2.59 12.74 1.45
C LYS A 51 3.06 14.14 1.06
N ALA A 52 4.03 14.23 0.15
CA ALA A 52 4.57 15.51 -0.32
C ALA A 52 3.48 16.38 -0.99
N LEU A 53 2.60 15.76 -1.79
CA LEU A 53 1.48 16.46 -2.43
C LEU A 53 0.51 17.02 -1.39
N ILE A 54 0.11 16.22 -0.40
CA ILE A 54 -0.82 16.63 0.66
C ILE A 54 -0.20 17.74 1.51
N SER A 55 1.06 17.58 1.93
CA SER A 55 1.80 18.63 2.64
C SER A 55 1.88 19.93 1.84
N LYS A 56 2.27 19.86 0.57
CA LYS A 56 2.34 21.04 -0.30
C LYS A 56 1.00 21.75 -0.44
N SER A 57 -0.11 21.00 -0.45
CA SER A 57 -1.45 21.55 -0.68
C SER A 57 -2.07 22.16 0.58
N PHE A 58 -1.76 21.62 1.77
CA PHE A 58 -2.54 21.92 2.98
C PHE A 58 -1.70 22.34 4.19
N ASP A 59 -0.36 22.20 4.17
CA ASP A 59 0.48 22.65 5.26
C ASP A 59 0.33 24.15 5.49
N GLN A 60 0.19 24.51 6.76
CA GLN A 60 0.26 25.90 7.24
C GLN A 60 1.55 26.13 8.02
N PRO A 61 2.02 27.36 8.16
CA PRO A 61 3.29 27.66 8.84
C PRO A 61 3.41 26.99 10.21
N ASN A 62 2.36 27.05 11.02
CA ASN A 62 2.34 26.55 12.39
C ASN A 62 1.48 25.27 12.56
N LEU A 63 0.94 24.72 11.49
CA LEU A 63 0.03 23.57 11.55
C LEU A 63 0.24 22.64 10.35
N LYS A 64 1.06 21.61 10.58
CA LYS A 64 1.40 20.64 9.53
C LYS A 64 0.38 19.51 9.43
N VAL A 65 0.18 19.03 8.22
CA VAL A 65 -0.62 17.83 7.96
C VAL A 65 0.23 16.59 8.23
N LYS A 66 -0.32 15.64 8.97
CA LYS A 66 0.24 14.29 9.11
C LYS A 66 -0.58 13.36 8.24
N THR A 67 0.08 12.61 7.36
CA THR A 67 -0.56 11.72 6.40
C THR A 67 -0.12 10.28 6.65
N SER A 68 -1.02 9.47 7.17
CA SER A 68 -0.84 8.03 7.44
C SER A 68 -2.15 7.44 8.03
N PRO A 69 -2.55 6.21 7.63
CA PRO A 69 -1.96 5.37 6.60
C PRO A 69 -2.25 5.85 5.17
N ILE A 70 -1.55 5.25 4.20
CA ILE A 70 -1.82 5.41 2.77
C ILE A 70 -2.01 4.03 2.17
N VAL A 71 -3.13 3.79 1.51
CA VAL A 71 -3.42 2.56 0.79
C VAL A 71 -3.53 2.83 -0.70
N ILE A 72 -3.04 1.90 -1.51
CA ILE A 72 -2.97 2.05 -2.97
C ILE A 72 -3.57 0.81 -3.63
N GLU A 73 -4.43 1.06 -4.62
CA GLU A 73 -4.99 0.06 -5.53
C GLU A 73 -4.84 0.54 -6.97
N GLY A 74 -3.87 -0.02 -7.69
CA GLY A 74 -3.55 0.36 -9.06
C GLY A 74 -3.20 1.86 -9.20
N LYS A 75 -4.11 2.63 -9.79
CA LYS A 75 -3.96 4.07 -9.99
C LYS A 75 -4.78 4.92 -9.01
N VAL A 76 -5.33 4.31 -7.96
CA VAL A 76 -6.14 4.99 -6.94
C VAL A 76 -5.46 4.84 -5.58
N ALA A 77 -5.52 5.88 -4.76
CA ALA A 77 -5.03 5.85 -3.39
C ALA A 77 -6.04 6.51 -2.45
N ILE A 78 -6.08 6.05 -1.20
CA ILE A 78 -6.69 6.75 -0.08
C ILE A 78 -5.59 7.04 0.93
N ALA A 79 -5.53 8.28 1.37
CA ALA A 79 -4.57 8.76 2.35
C ALA A 79 -5.31 9.40 3.52
N ASP A 80 -5.18 8.82 4.69
CA ASP A 80 -5.71 9.40 5.92
C ASP A 80 -4.83 10.54 6.37
N TRP A 81 -5.44 11.60 6.84
CA TRP A 81 -4.72 12.78 7.29
C TRP A 81 -5.28 13.38 8.56
N THR A 82 -4.41 14.02 9.32
CA THR A 82 -4.78 14.85 10.47
C THR A 82 -4.06 16.19 10.43
N GLN A 83 -4.73 17.24 10.89
CA GLN A 83 -4.17 18.58 11.04
C GLN A 83 -4.74 19.23 12.30
N GLY A 84 -3.98 19.26 13.38
CA GLY A 84 -4.48 19.63 14.69
C GLY A 84 -5.59 18.67 15.16
N GLN A 85 -6.76 19.23 15.44
CA GLN A 85 -7.95 18.46 15.84
C GLN A 85 -8.80 17.97 14.65
N LYS A 86 -8.48 18.42 13.45
CA LYS A 86 -9.19 18.00 12.23
C LYS A 86 -8.55 16.75 11.64
N GLY A 87 -9.35 15.98 10.92
CA GLY A 87 -8.88 14.82 10.16
C GLY A 87 -9.84 14.47 9.04
N GLY A 88 -9.40 13.58 8.16
CA GLY A 88 -10.20 13.15 7.02
C GLY A 88 -9.41 12.15 6.18
N ARG A 89 -9.97 11.86 5.01
CA ARG A 89 -9.36 11.01 3.99
C ARG A 89 -9.30 11.77 2.67
N ALA A 90 -8.15 11.71 2.03
CA ALA A 90 -7.99 12.19 0.67
C ALA A 90 -8.07 11.00 -0.29
N LEU A 91 -8.93 11.10 -1.31
CA LEU A 91 -8.97 10.18 -2.45
C LEU A 91 -8.11 10.76 -3.56
N LEU A 92 -7.17 9.96 -4.06
CA LEU A 92 -6.22 10.39 -5.07
C LEU A 92 -6.28 9.46 -6.28
N ARG A 93 -5.95 10.03 -7.44
CA ARG A 93 -5.78 9.30 -8.69
C ARG A 93 -4.40 9.56 -9.27
N ARG A 94 -3.76 8.52 -9.79
CA ARG A 94 -2.51 8.66 -10.54
C ARG A 94 -2.81 9.14 -11.95
N LYS A 95 -2.19 10.28 -12.33
CA LYS A 95 -2.23 10.84 -13.66
C LYS A 95 -0.81 10.90 -14.20
N HIS A 96 -0.52 10.12 -15.25
CA HIS A 96 0.85 9.91 -15.72
C HIS A 96 1.75 9.35 -14.61
N ASN A 97 2.79 10.08 -14.19
CA ASN A 97 3.72 9.69 -13.13
C ASN A 97 3.46 10.40 -11.79
N ASP A 98 2.43 11.23 -11.72
CA ASP A 98 2.10 12.03 -10.53
C ASP A 98 0.73 11.67 -9.93
N TRP A 99 0.48 12.15 -8.73
CA TRP A 99 -0.78 11.98 -8.04
C TRP A 99 -1.58 13.28 -8.05
N GLU A 100 -2.89 13.16 -8.10
CA GLU A 100 -3.86 14.25 -8.05
C GLU A 100 -4.89 13.93 -6.97
N ILE A 101 -5.16 14.90 -6.08
CA ILE A 101 -6.24 14.77 -5.09
C ILE A 101 -7.55 15.06 -5.83
N ILE A 102 -8.44 14.08 -5.87
CA ILE A 102 -9.72 14.19 -6.58
C ILE A 102 -10.89 14.49 -5.64
N ALA A 103 -10.81 14.07 -4.39
CA ALA A 103 -11.80 14.40 -3.38
C ALA A 103 -11.23 14.27 -1.97
N CYS A 104 -11.86 14.96 -1.01
CA CYS A 104 -11.65 14.76 0.43
C CYS A 104 -12.99 14.40 1.09
N GLY A 105 -12.93 13.54 2.10
CA GLY A 105 -14.11 13.08 2.83
C GLY A 105 -13.77 12.46 4.18
N GLY A 106 -14.80 12.04 4.90
CA GLY A 106 -14.68 11.35 6.18
C GLY A 106 -15.08 9.88 6.07
N SER A 107 -16.07 9.48 6.88
CA SER A 107 -16.55 8.09 6.97
C SER A 107 -17.09 7.54 5.64
N GLY A 108 -17.59 8.38 4.74
CA GLY A 108 -18.07 7.96 3.42
C GLY A 108 -17.02 7.27 2.54
N PHE A 109 -15.73 7.50 2.79
CA PHE A 109 -14.66 6.81 2.06
C PHE A 109 -14.31 5.43 2.62
N LYS A 110 -15.00 4.97 3.65
CA LYS A 110 -14.95 3.58 4.13
C LYS A 110 -15.98 2.70 3.41
N ASP A 111 -16.91 3.32 2.67
CA ASP A 111 -17.93 2.65 1.89
C ASP A 111 -17.51 2.57 0.42
N PRO A 112 -17.46 1.37 -0.20
CA PRO A 112 -17.20 1.22 -1.63
C PRO A 112 -18.14 2.03 -2.53
N GLU A 113 -19.41 2.15 -2.17
CA GLU A 113 -20.39 2.94 -2.94
C GLU A 113 -20.06 4.44 -2.89
N GLY A 114 -19.59 4.96 -1.74
CA GLY A 114 -19.12 6.34 -1.62
C GLY A 114 -17.94 6.64 -2.54
N ILE A 115 -17.00 5.71 -2.67
CA ILE A 115 -15.85 5.80 -3.58
C ILE A 115 -16.31 5.66 -5.04
N ALA A 116 -17.24 4.74 -5.34
CA ALA A 116 -17.75 4.54 -6.69
C ALA A 116 -18.54 5.76 -7.21
N ALA A 117 -19.25 6.46 -6.33
CA ALA A 117 -20.00 7.67 -6.67
C ALA A 117 -19.11 8.83 -7.19
N ILE A 118 -17.80 8.77 -6.89
CA ILE A 118 -16.78 9.76 -7.38
C ILE A 118 -16.16 9.30 -8.72
N GLY A 119 -16.67 8.23 -9.34
CA GLY A 119 -16.22 7.75 -10.65
C GLY A 119 -15.04 6.77 -10.57
N ILE A 120 -14.88 6.06 -9.48
CA ILE A 120 -13.98 4.92 -9.34
C ILE A 120 -14.76 3.64 -9.65
N SER A 121 -14.15 2.68 -10.37
CA SER A 121 -14.82 1.40 -10.64
C SER A 121 -15.16 0.67 -9.35
N LYS A 122 -16.29 -0.07 -9.33
CA LYS A 122 -16.75 -0.81 -8.14
C LYS A 122 -15.73 -1.80 -7.61
N GLU A 123 -14.99 -2.46 -8.51
CA GLU A 123 -13.93 -3.40 -8.15
C GLU A 123 -12.79 -2.70 -7.39
N ILE A 124 -12.27 -1.60 -7.94
CA ILE A 124 -11.22 -0.82 -7.28
C ILE A 124 -11.72 -0.22 -5.96
N ALA A 125 -12.97 0.26 -5.94
CA ALA A 125 -13.58 0.80 -4.73
C ALA A 125 -13.68 -0.25 -3.62
N ALA A 126 -14.13 -1.48 -3.93
CA ALA A 126 -14.19 -2.57 -2.97
C ALA A 126 -12.79 -2.97 -2.45
N ASN A 127 -11.82 -3.09 -3.35
CA ASN A 127 -10.46 -3.51 -2.99
C ASN A 127 -9.76 -2.45 -2.12
N ILE A 128 -9.87 -1.16 -2.48
CA ILE A 128 -9.18 -0.11 -1.74
C ILE A 128 -9.81 0.14 -0.37
N THR A 129 -11.14 0.04 -0.23
CA THR A 129 -11.80 0.16 1.07
C THR A 129 -11.49 -1.01 2.00
N ALA A 130 -11.34 -2.23 1.45
CA ALA A 130 -10.85 -3.38 2.23
C ALA A 130 -9.42 -3.14 2.75
N LYS A 131 -8.50 -2.67 1.90
CA LYS A 131 -7.13 -2.29 2.31
C LYS A 131 -7.12 -1.17 3.35
N LEU A 132 -8.00 -0.18 3.22
CA LEU A 132 -8.15 0.90 4.19
C LEU A 132 -8.58 0.37 5.55
N LYS A 133 -9.61 -0.48 5.57
CA LYS A 133 -10.09 -1.13 6.79
C LYS A 133 -8.97 -1.90 7.51
N ASP A 134 -8.17 -2.68 6.77
CA ASP A 134 -7.05 -3.44 7.33
C ASP A 134 -5.92 -2.53 7.85
N ALA A 135 -5.69 -1.40 7.21
CA ALA A 135 -4.71 -0.42 7.66
C ALA A 135 -5.18 0.33 8.92
N GLU A 136 -6.42 0.78 8.95
CA GLU A 136 -7.03 1.48 10.09
C GLU A 136 -7.24 0.57 11.31
N ALA A 137 -7.45 -0.74 11.12
CA ALA A 137 -7.57 -1.70 12.22
C ALA A 137 -6.31 -1.77 13.11
N LYS A 138 -5.18 -1.28 12.64
CA LYS A 138 -3.90 -1.21 13.38
C LYS A 138 -3.75 0.08 14.19
N LEU A 139 -4.70 1.00 14.08
CA LEU A 139 -4.68 2.31 14.72
C LEU A 139 -5.58 2.33 15.96
N SER A 140 -5.42 3.37 16.78
CA SER A 140 -6.34 3.57 17.90
C SER A 140 -7.74 4.00 17.40
N PRO A 141 -8.82 3.61 18.08
CA PRO A 141 -10.18 4.05 17.72
C PRO A 141 -10.32 5.58 17.68
N GLN A 142 -9.55 6.29 18.50
CA GLN A 142 -9.54 7.75 18.53
C GLN A 142 -8.98 8.35 17.24
N GLN A 143 -7.91 7.77 16.68
CA GLN A 143 -7.35 8.21 15.41
C GLN A 143 -8.35 7.99 14.26
N VAL A 144 -8.96 6.80 14.20
CA VAL A 144 -9.97 6.49 13.18
C VAL A 144 -11.16 7.44 13.29
N LYS A 145 -11.64 7.72 14.51
CA LYS A 145 -12.70 8.71 14.73
C LYS A 145 -12.31 10.12 14.25
N GLN A 146 -11.05 10.49 14.37
CA GLN A 146 -10.57 11.78 13.87
C GLN A 146 -10.62 11.83 12.34
N PHE A 147 -10.28 10.75 11.62
CA PHE A 147 -10.45 10.68 10.17
C PHE A 147 -11.92 10.70 9.74
N ASP A 148 -12.81 10.15 10.56
CA ASP A 148 -14.27 10.17 10.31
C ASP A 148 -14.90 11.55 10.55
N SER A 149 -14.17 12.50 11.16
CA SER A 149 -14.70 13.82 11.53
C SER A 149 -14.86 14.82 10.37
N PHE A 150 -14.32 14.50 9.19
CA PHE A 150 -14.53 15.32 8.01
C PHE A 150 -16.00 15.21 7.55
N ASP A 151 -16.71 16.33 7.52
CA ASP A 151 -18.12 16.34 7.17
C ASP A 151 -18.33 16.37 5.65
N GLY A 152 -19.13 15.43 5.15
CA GLY A 152 -19.46 15.33 3.73
C GLY A 152 -18.32 14.85 2.84
N VAL A 153 -18.43 15.19 1.56
CA VAL A 153 -17.43 14.94 0.52
C VAL A 153 -17.21 16.22 -0.29
N VAL A 154 -15.97 16.65 -0.37
CA VAL A 154 -15.54 17.79 -1.19
C VAL A 154 -14.83 17.27 -2.43
N ASN A 155 -15.38 17.55 -3.61
CA ASN A 155 -14.81 17.15 -4.89
C ASN A 155 -13.82 18.23 -5.36
N MET A 156 -12.51 17.90 -5.36
CA MET A 156 -11.44 18.84 -5.66
C MET A 156 -11.27 19.14 -7.17
N VAL A 157 -11.79 18.25 -8.04
CA VAL A 157 -11.66 18.41 -9.50
C VAL A 157 -12.65 19.44 -10.05
N HIS A 158 -13.82 19.56 -9.44
CA HIS A 158 -14.84 20.52 -9.85
C HIS A 158 -14.55 21.95 -9.35
N ASP A 159 -13.99 22.08 -8.15
CA ASP A 159 -13.74 23.39 -7.54
C ASP A 159 -12.59 24.16 -8.23
N ALA A 160 -11.64 23.44 -8.86
CA ALA A 160 -10.58 24.08 -9.65
C ALA A 160 -11.08 24.85 -10.88
N LYS A 161 -12.31 24.60 -11.36
CA LYS A 161 -12.94 25.32 -12.46
C LYS A 161 -13.74 26.56 -12.04
N HIS A 162 -13.98 26.70 -10.74
CA HIS A 162 -14.77 27.80 -10.16
C HIS A 162 -13.94 28.68 -9.22
N SER A 163 -12.62 28.68 -9.34
CA SER A 163 -11.77 29.65 -8.63
C SER A 163 -12.08 31.07 -9.19
N PRO A 164 -12.59 32.01 -8.37
CA PRO A 164 -13.01 33.33 -8.86
C PRO A 164 -11.86 34.28 -9.18
N ASN A 165 -10.66 33.79 -9.44
CA ASN A 165 -9.46 34.59 -9.67
C ASN A 165 -8.84 34.36 -11.07
N SER A 166 -9.66 34.44 -12.13
CA SER A 166 -9.20 34.74 -13.47
C SER A 166 -9.83 36.04 -13.96
N LYS A 167 -9.52 37.14 -13.29
CA LYS A 167 -9.72 38.48 -13.86
C LYS A 167 -8.37 39.21 -13.83
N HIS A 168 -7.94 39.48 -15.03
CA HIS A 168 -6.92 40.43 -15.54
C HIS A 168 -5.50 39.95 -15.61
#